data_1da6dec6e247596b4ef35d1fb4069ebf
#
_entry.id   1da6dec6e247596b4ef35d1fb4069ebf
#
_cell.length_a   1.000
_cell.length_b   1.000
_cell.length_c   1.000
_cell.angle_alpha   90.00
_cell.angle_beta   90.00
_cell.angle_gamma   90.00
#
_symmetry.space_group_name_H-M   'P 1'
#
loop_
_entity.id
_entity.type
_entity.pdbx_description
1 polymer ?
#
loop_
_entity_poly.entity_id
_entity_poly.type
_entity_poly.pdbx_seq_one_letter_code
_entity_poly.pdbx_strand_id
1 'polypeptide(L)'
;MITKHIKWERPESGWLKLNTDGSFDDLLGNAGGGGLIRDEQGQWVAGFTRKIGKTNSFMVKAWALRDGLVLCNQMKVSKVIVESDAKAVVDALNN
;
A
#
# COMPACT_ATOMS: atom_id res chain seq x y z
N MET A 1 6.39 1.96 12.35
CA MET A 1 5.41 2.02 11.25
C MET A 1 4.00 2.01 11.81
N ILE A 2 3.16 2.91 11.35
CA ILE A 2 1.75 2.99 11.73
C ILE A 2 0.90 2.63 10.52
N THR A 3 -0.06 1.74 10.69
CA THR A 3 -0.93 1.29 9.61
C THR A 3 -2.37 1.73 9.84
N LYS A 4 -3.02 2.19 8.76
CA LYS A 4 -4.44 2.59 8.76
C LYS A 4 -5.06 2.12 7.45
N HIS A 5 -6.36 1.82 7.45
CA HIS A 5 -7.09 1.46 6.24
C HIS A 5 -8.29 2.38 6.00
N ILE A 6 -8.11 3.65 6.28
CA ILE A 6 -9.14 4.68 6.23
C ILE A 6 -8.87 5.67 5.10
N LYS A 7 -9.71 6.70 5.00
CA LYS A 7 -9.59 7.75 3.99
C LYS A 7 -8.21 8.37 3.98
N TRP A 8 -7.78 8.79 2.78
CA TRP A 8 -6.52 9.48 2.64
C TRP A 8 -6.50 10.77 3.48
N GLU A 9 -5.44 10.94 4.24
CA GLU A 9 -5.18 12.15 5.00
C GLU A 9 -3.74 12.58 4.74
N ARG A 10 -3.49 13.88 4.83
CA ARG A 10 -2.12 14.39 4.72
C ARG A 10 -1.28 13.87 5.88
N PRO A 11 -0.09 13.30 5.63
CA PRO A 11 0.76 12.84 6.72
C PRO A 11 1.28 13.99 7.57
N GLU A 12 1.60 13.69 8.83
CA GLU A 12 2.22 14.64 9.72
C GLU A 12 3.66 14.96 9.29
N SER A 13 4.20 16.07 9.78
CA SER A 13 5.55 16.50 9.47
C SER A 13 6.59 15.42 9.80
N GLY A 14 7.49 15.16 8.87
CA GLY A 14 8.53 14.15 9.03
C GLY A 14 8.08 12.73 8.69
N TRP A 15 6.81 12.53 8.35
CA TRP A 15 6.27 11.23 7.97
C TRP A 15 5.94 11.18 6.47
N LEU A 16 6.06 10.02 5.90
CA LEU A 16 5.53 9.74 4.57
C LEU A 16 4.26 8.89 4.68
N LYS A 17 3.43 8.95 3.66
CA LYS A 17 2.22 8.15 3.58
C LYS A 17 2.30 7.22 2.38
N LEU A 18 2.10 5.93 2.64
CA LEU A 18 1.99 4.91 1.61
C LEU A 18 0.52 4.53 1.46
N ASN A 19 -0.03 4.76 0.27
CA ASN A 19 -1.35 4.27 -0.10
C ASN A 19 -1.19 3.11 -1.05
N THR A 20 -1.79 1.97 -0.73
CA THR A 20 -1.78 0.81 -1.61
C THR A 20 -3.19 0.44 -2.04
N ASP A 21 -3.31 -0.09 -3.23
CA ASP A 21 -4.56 -0.56 -3.78
C ASP A 21 -4.32 -1.81 -4.62
N GLY A 22 -5.26 -2.72 -4.58
CA GLY A 22 -5.23 -3.91 -5.40
C GLY A 22 -6.58 -4.14 -6.04
N SER A 23 -6.58 -4.53 -7.30
CA SER A 23 -7.78 -4.86 -8.05
C SER A 23 -7.78 -6.32 -8.46
N PHE A 24 -8.95 -6.91 -8.49
CA PHE A 24 -9.15 -8.31 -8.83
C PHE A 24 -10.36 -8.43 -9.76
N ASP A 25 -10.17 -9.08 -10.90
CA ASP A 25 -11.26 -9.37 -11.84
C ASP A 25 -11.75 -10.79 -11.58
N ASP A 26 -12.93 -10.91 -10.97
CA ASP A 26 -13.51 -12.20 -10.61
C ASP A 26 -13.76 -13.11 -11.81
N LEU A 27 -14.11 -12.53 -12.96
CA LEU A 27 -14.42 -13.32 -14.16
C LEU A 27 -13.17 -13.92 -14.78
N LEU A 28 -12.09 -13.16 -14.84
CA LEU A 28 -10.86 -13.57 -15.48
C LEU A 28 -9.83 -14.13 -14.51
N GLY A 29 -10.03 -13.91 -13.21
CA GLY A 29 -9.07 -14.30 -12.19
C GLY A 29 -7.77 -13.51 -12.23
N ASN A 30 -7.75 -12.36 -12.91
CA ASN A 30 -6.58 -11.51 -13.06
C ASN A 30 -6.54 -10.43 -11.98
N ALA A 31 -5.35 -10.12 -11.53
CA ALA A 31 -5.16 -9.15 -10.46
C ALA A 31 -3.98 -8.24 -10.75
N GLY A 32 -4.05 -7.04 -10.21
CA GLY A 32 -2.96 -6.08 -10.25
C GLY A 32 -2.96 -5.24 -9.00
N GLY A 33 -1.80 -4.76 -8.61
CA GLY A 33 -1.66 -3.92 -7.43
C GLY A 33 -0.76 -2.74 -7.70
N GLY A 34 -0.83 -1.76 -6.82
CA GLY A 34 0.02 -0.59 -6.91
C GLY A 34 -0.04 0.25 -5.65
N GLY A 35 0.73 1.29 -5.65
CA GLY A 35 0.72 2.22 -4.55
C GLY A 35 1.45 3.51 -4.86
N LEU A 36 1.22 4.48 -4.00
CA LEU A 36 1.85 5.79 -4.06
C LEU A 36 2.40 6.15 -2.70
N ILE A 37 3.57 6.77 -2.71
CA ILE A 37 4.15 7.37 -1.51
C ILE A 37 4.08 8.89 -1.68
N ARG A 38 3.52 9.57 -0.67
CA ARG A 38 3.41 11.03 -0.64
C ARG A 38 4.06 11.57 0.61
N ASP A 39 4.54 12.80 0.51
CA ASP A 39 5.13 13.50 1.66
C ASP A 39 4.08 14.21 2.50
N GLU A 40 4.52 14.93 3.51
CA GLU A 40 3.68 15.68 4.44
C GLU A 40 2.88 16.82 3.78
N GLN A 41 3.30 17.25 2.59
CA GLN A 41 2.59 18.25 1.80
C GLN A 41 1.63 17.64 0.79
N GLY A 42 1.54 16.30 0.77
CA GLY A 42 0.70 15.57 -0.16
C GLY A 42 1.31 15.40 -1.54
N GLN A 43 2.60 15.74 -1.69
CA GLN A 43 3.27 15.64 -2.98
C GLN A 43 3.72 14.20 -3.24
N TRP A 44 3.64 13.79 -4.50
CA TRP A 44 4.08 12.49 -4.92
C TRP A 44 5.60 12.34 -4.76
N VAL A 45 6.02 11.28 -4.11
CA VAL A 45 7.44 10.96 -3.91
C VAL A 45 7.85 9.78 -4.78
N ALA A 46 7.07 8.71 -4.76
CA ALA A 46 7.34 7.51 -5.52
C ALA A 46 6.06 6.71 -5.71
N GLY A 47 6.10 5.77 -6.65
CA GLY A 47 4.97 4.89 -6.88
C GLY A 47 5.42 3.59 -7.51
N PHE A 48 4.51 2.62 -7.56
CA PHE A 48 4.77 1.32 -8.17
C PHE A 48 3.48 0.71 -8.69
N THR A 49 3.62 -0.19 -9.64
CA THR A 49 2.54 -1.04 -10.10
C THR A 49 3.07 -2.46 -10.27
N ARG A 50 2.19 -3.44 -10.09
CA ARG A 50 2.52 -4.84 -10.32
C ARG A 50 1.33 -5.54 -10.97
N LYS A 51 1.61 -6.28 -12.03
CA LYS A 51 0.65 -7.20 -12.63
C LYS A 51 0.88 -8.56 -11.96
N ILE A 52 -0.12 -9.04 -11.23
CA ILE A 52 0.05 -10.23 -10.39
C ILE A 52 -0.41 -11.50 -11.11
N GLY A 53 -1.36 -11.36 -12.03
CA GLY A 53 -1.91 -12.52 -12.73
C GLY A 53 -3.02 -13.20 -11.93
N LYS A 54 -3.12 -14.52 -12.00
CA LYS A 54 -4.22 -15.27 -11.37
C LYS A 54 -3.98 -15.47 -9.88
N THR A 55 -4.88 -14.92 -9.06
CA THR A 55 -4.85 -15.05 -7.60
C THR A 55 -6.22 -14.67 -7.05
N ASN A 56 -6.32 -14.40 -5.76
CA ASN A 56 -7.55 -13.95 -5.11
C ASN A 56 -7.39 -12.53 -4.57
N SER A 57 -8.51 -11.91 -4.16
CA SER A 57 -8.52 -10.52 -3.73
C SER A 57 -7.65 -10.26 -2.50
N PHE A 58 -7.59 -11.21 -1.56
CA PHE A 58 -6.72 -11.08 -0.40
C PHE A 58 -5.24 -11.02 -0.82
N MET A 59 -4.83 -11.94 -1.68
CA MET A 59 -3.44 -12.03 -2.12
C MET A 59 -3.00 -10.81 -2.92
N VAL A 60 -3.87 -10.26 -3.78
CA VAL A 60 -3.49 -9.07 -4.56
C VAL A 60 -3.26 -7.88 -3.64
N LYS A 61 -4.08 -7.72 -2.61
CA LYS A 61 -3.93 -6.64 -1.64
C LYS A 61 -2.70 -6.84 -0.77
N ALA A 62 -2.42 -8.07 -0.38
CA ALA A 62 -1.21 -8.42 0.38
C ALA A 62 0.06 -8.13 -0.43
N TRP A 63 0.08 -8.49 -1.72
CA TRP A 63 1.21 -8.21 -2.60
C TRP A 63 1.43 -6.72 -2.79
N ALA A 64 0.36 -5.94 -2.97
CA ALA A 64 0.47 -4.49 -3.11
C ALA A 64 1.08 -3.87 -1.85
N LEU A 65 0.63 -4.29 -0.69
CA LEU A 65 1.16 -3.81 0.58
C LEU A 65 2.64 -4.19 0.75
N ARG A 66 2.99 -5.44 0.46
CA ARG A 66 4.37 -5.90 0.52
C ARG A 66 5.28 -5.08 -0.39
N ASP A 67 4.87 -4.87 -1.64
CA ASP A 67 5.67 -4.12 -2.60
C ASP A 67 5.88 -2.67 -2.13
N GLY A 68 4.85 -2.06 -1.55
CA GLY A 68 4.94 -0.70 -1.00
C GLY A 68 5.92 -0.63 0.16
N LEU A 69 5.89 -1.60 1.06
CA LEU A 69 6.81 -1.66 2.19
C LEU A 69 8.25 -1.92 1.75
N VAL A 70 8.44 -2.76 0.75
CA VAL A 70 9.76 -3.00 0.17
C VAL A 70 10.31 -1.71 -0.45
N LEU A 71 9.47 -0.96 -1.16
CA LEU A 71 9.88 0.33 -1.73
C LEU A 71 10.27 1.32 -0.64
N CYS A 72 9.48 1.42 0.43
CA CYS A 72 9.82 2.28 1.57
C CYS A 72 11.17 1.90 2.18
N ASN A 73 11.42 0.59 2.33
CA ASN A 73 12.68 0.10 2.86
C ASN A 73 13.86 0.45 1.94
N GLN A 74 13.69 0.32 0.63
CA GLN A 74 14.70 0.68 -0.34
C GLN A 74 15.01 2.17 -0.32
N MET A 75 14.01 3.00 -0.04
CA MET A 75 14.16 4.45 0.08
C MET A 75 14.65 4.87 1.46
N LYS A 76 14.85 3.93 2.38
CA LYS A 76 15.27 4.16 3.77
C LYS A 76 14.29 5.04 4.54
N VAL A 77 13.00 4.86 4.28
CA VAL A 77 11.92 5.56 4.99
C VAL A 77 11.71 4.87 6.34
N SER A 78 11.85 5.61 7.44
CA SER A 78 11.66 5.07 8.79
C SER A 78 10.30 5.41 9.38
N LYS A 79 9.68 6.49 8.94
CA LYS A 79 8.40 6.97 9.45
C LYS A 79 7.38 6.97 8.32
N VAL A 80 6.53 5.95 8.29
CA VAL A 80 5.54 5.81 7.24
C VAL A 80 4.20 5.43 7.84
N ILE A 81 3.14 6.11 7.36
CA ILE A 81 1.76 5.75 7.63
C ILE A 81 1.28 4.96 6.42
N VAL A 82 0.79 3.75 6.65
CA VAL A 82 0.29 2.88 5.59
C VAL A 82 -1.23 2.93 5.58
N GLU A 83 -1.80 3.28 4.43
CA GLU A 83 -3.24 3.19 4.20
C GLU A 83 -3.51 2.15 3.12
N SER A 84 -4.42 1.25 3.41
CA SER A 84 -4.80 0.19 2.50
C SER A 84 -6.27 -0.16 2.75
N ASP A 85 -6.97 -0.59 1.72
CA ASP A 85 -8.34 -1.10 1.84
C ASP A 85 -8.37 -2.57 2.30
N ALA A 86 -7.22 -3.19 2.46
CA ALA A 86 -7.10 -4.58 2.88
C ALA A 86 -7.08 -4.70 4.41
N LYS A 87 -8.23 -4.51 5.05
CA LYS A 87 -8.34 -4.51 6.50
C LYS A 87 -7.69 -5.74 7.15
N ALA A 88 -7.96 -6.93 6.62
CA ALA A 88 -7.41 -8.17 7.20
C ALA A 88 -5.88 -8.20 7.17
N VAL A 89 -5.28 -7.68 6.09
CA VAL A 89 -3.82 -7.63 5.97
C VAL A 89 -3.25 -6.59 6.92
N VAL A 90 -3.87 -5.42 7.00
CA VAL A 90 -3.44 -4.36 7.92
C VAL A 90 -3.55 -4.83 9.37
N ASP A 91 -4.64 -5.47 9.73
CA ASP A 91 -4.83 -6.00 11.10
C ASP A 91 -3.76 -7.04 11.44
N ALA A 92 -3.41 -7.91 10.49
CA ALA A 92 -2.35 -8.90 10.70
C ALA A 92 -0.98 -8.26 10.97
N LEU A 93 -0.69 -7.13 10.32
CA LEU A 93 0.56 -6.41 10.55
C LEU A 93 0.64 -5.75 11.92
N ASN A 94 -0.51 -5.41 12.50
CA ASN A 94 -0.57 -4.71 13.79
C ASN A 94 -0.67 -5.65 15.00
N ASN A 95 -0.70 -6.93 14.77
CA ASN A 95 -0.72 -7.92 15.87
C ASN A 95 0.65 -8.30 16.33
#